data_cbb9cf5e6b4254971d9aadd1d7f36d9d
#
_entry.id   cbb9cf5e6b4254971d9aadd1d7f36d9d
#
_cell.length_a   1.000
_cell.length_b   1.000
_cell.length_c   1.000
_cell.angle_alpha   90.00
_cell.angle_beta   90.00
_cell.angle_gamma   90.00
#
_symmetry.space_group_name_H-M   'P 1'
#
loop_
_entity.id
_entity.type
_entity.pdbx_description
1 polymer ?
#
loop_
_entity_poly.entity_id
_entity_poly.type
_entity_poly.pdbx_seq_one_letter_code
_entity_poly.pdbx_strand_id
1 'polypeptide(L)'
;MNTTAYKPSTDDIKRLRDETGAGVADVRNALIKAEGDHERARAFLAEAGQAKADKKAERAANEGLVGSYIHAGGKIGVLVEINCETDFVARNERFKELVRDVAMHVAAMSPQYLDRESVPADVVDGVKVELEKTVPAGKPPEVVEKILSGKLNKWFEEHTLLEQPFVKDDAQTVGELVKSVSGVLGEKIEVRRYVKFALGEE
;
A
#
# COMPACT_ATOMS: atom_id res chain seq x y z
N MET A 1 -13.07 36.03 -20.43
CA MET A 1 -12.07 35.16 -21.07
C MET A 1 -12.66 33.74 -21.14
N ASN A 2 -12.99 33.27 -22.36
CA ASN A 2 -13.52 31.92 -22.55
C ASN A 2 -12.35 30.93 -22.38
N THR A 3 -12.16 30.39 -21.21
CA THR A 3 -11.32 29.20 -21.03
C THR A 3 -12.05 28.00 -21.65
N THR A 4 -11.71 27.63 -22.88
CA THR A 4 -12.14 26.38 -23.47
C THR A 4 -11.68 25.27 -22.56
N ALA A 5 -12.62 24.58 -21.90
CA ALA A 5 -12.31 23.46 -21.00
C ALA A 5 -11.49 22.40 -21.79
N TYR A 6 -10.38 21.97 -21.21
CA TYR A 6 -9.53 20.94 -21.81
C TYR A 6 -10.34 19.68 -22.16
N LYS A 7 -10.17 19.19 -23.37
CA LYS A 7 -10.84 17.98 -23.87
C LYS A 7 -9.78 16.90 -24.12
N PRO A 8 -9.70 15.85 -23.28
CA PRO A 8 -8.73 14.77 -23.45
C PRO A 8 -8.89 14.08 -24.81
N SER A 9 -7.76 13.79 -25.47
CA SER A 9 -7.76 12.95 -26.66
C SER A 9 -8.00 11.48 -26.29
N THR A 10 -8.39 10.67 -27.27
CA THR A 10 -8.53 9.21 -27.10
C THR A 10 -7.19 8.58 -26.73
N ASP A 11 -6.09 9.08 -27.27
CA ASP A 11 -4.75 8.57 -27.04
C ASP A 11 -4.28 8.89 -25.61
N ASP A 12 -4.54 10.11 -25.09
CA ASP A 12 -4.25 10.47 -23.71
C ASP A 12 -5.02 9.60 -22.73
N ILE A 13 -6.32 9.38 -23.02
CA ILE A 13 -7.16 8.51 -22.17
C ILE A 13 -6.62 7.08 -22.21
N LYS A 14 -6.30 6.53 -23.38
CA LYS A 14 -5.76 5.19 -23.53
C LYS A 14 -4.44 5.04 -22.78
N ARG A 15 -3.50 5.96 -23.00
CA ARG A 15 -2.20 5.94 -22.34
C ARG A 15 -2.31 5.93 -20.82
N LEU A 16 -3.05 6.88 -20.23
CA LEU A 16 -3.19 6.99 -18.78
C LEU A 16 -3.98 5.80 -18.20
N ARG A 17 -4.92 5.24 -18.96
CA ARG A 17 -5.61 4.01 -18.58
C ARG A 17 -4.67 2.79 -18.56
N ASP A 18 -3.83 2.65 -19.57
CA ASP A 18 -2.87 1.53 -19.67
C ASP A 18 -1.85 1.61 -18.52
N GLU A 19 -1.43 2.83 -18.14
CA GLU A 19 -0.52 3.07 -17.01
C GLU A 19 -1.19 2.80 -15.65
N THR A 20 -2.41 3.29 -15.43
CA THR A 20 -3.07 3.28 -14.11
C THR A 20 -4.05 2.13 -13.93
N GLY A 21 -4.57 1.57 -15.03
CA GLY A 21 -5.65 0.59 -15.05
C GLY A 21 -7.02 1.13 -14.62
N ALA A 22 -7.14 2.45 -14.38
CA ALA A 22 -8.38 3.08 -13.97
C ALA A 22 -9.45 3.03 -15.08
N GLY A 23 -10.72 3.16 -14.71
CA GLY A 23 -11.84 3.17 -15.67
C GLY A 23 -11.77 4.36 -16.63
N VAL A 24 -12.23 4.19 -17.87
CA VAL A 24 -12.22 5.24 -18.90
C VAL A 24 -12.85 6.54 -18.44
N ALA A 25 -13.94 6.48 -17.70
CA ALA A 25 -14.64 7.66 -17.17
C ALA A 25 -13.80 8.39 -16.11
N ASP A 26 -13.16 7.64 -15.19
CA ASP A 26 -12.29 8.21 -14.16
C ASP A 26 -11.07 8.87 -14.76
N VAL A 27 -10.40 8.21 -15.72
CA VAL A 27 -9.24 8.73 -16.46
C VAL A 27 -9.61 10.02 -17.20
N ARG A 28 -10.72 10.03 -17.92
CA ARG A 28 -11.20 11.22 -18.62
C ARG A 28 -11.44 12.38 -17.66
N ASN A 29 -12.12 12.14 -16.55
CA ASN A 29 -12.41 13.16 -15.53
C ASN A 29 -11.12 13.69 -14.87
N ALA A 30 -10.18 12.81 -14.56
CA ALA A 30 -8.88 13.17 -14.01
C ALA A 30 -8.08 14.05 -14.97
N LEU A 31 -8.02 13.70 -16.26
CA LEU A 31 -7.36 14.52 -17.30
C LEU A 31 -8.02 15.89 -17.48
N ILE A 32 -9.35 15.96 -17.42
CA ILE A 32 -10.07 17.25 -17.46
C ILE A 32 -9.70 18.10 -16.26
N LYS A 33 -9.74 17.52 -15.04
CA LYS A 33 -9.40 18.20 -13.78
C LYS A 33 -7.94 18.65 -13.74
N ALA A 34 -7.05 17.88 -14.37
CA ALA A 34 -5.63 18.18 -14.48
C ALA A 34 -5.26 19.07 -15.67
N GLU A 35 -6.24 19.50 -16.50
CA GLU A 35 -6.02 20.31 -17.70
C GLU A 35 -5.01 19.68 -18.69
N GLY A 36 -4.98 18.35 -18.74
CA GLY A 36 -4.10 17.56 -19.61
C GLY A 36 -2.75 17.20 -19.02
N ASP A 37 -2.45 17.63 -17.80
CA ASP A 37 -1.25 17.23 -17.08
C ASP A 37 -1.37 15.78 -16.60
N HIS A 38 -0.58 14.88 -17.17
CA HIS A 38 -0.63 13.44 -16.88
C HIS A 38 -0.21 13.11 -15.45
N GLU A 39 0.80 13.79 -14.88
CA GLU A 39 1.26 13.56 -13.52
C GLU A 39 0.18 13.96 -12.49
N ARG A 40 -0.41 15.13 -12.69
CA ARG A 40 -1.53 15.59 -11.86
C ARG A 40 -2.76 14.69 -12.02
N ALA A 41 -3.05 14.24 -13.23
CA ALA A 41 -4.17 13.31 -13.47
C ALA A 41 -3.94 11.97 -12.77
N ARG A 42 -2.70 11.45 -12.77
CA ARG A 42 -2.32 10.24 -12.04
C ARG A 42 -2.52 10.41 -10.53
N ALA A 43 -2.09 11.54 -9.95
CA ALA A 43 -2.29 11.85 -8.54
C ALA A 43 -3.79 11.90 -8.18
N PHE A 44 -4.63 12.52 -9.01
CA PHE A 44 -6.09 12.53 -8.80
C PHE A 44 -6.73 11.14 -8.89
N LEU A 45 -6.23 10.28 -9.78
CA LEU A 45 -6.69 8.89 -9.88
C LEU A 45 -6.29 8.07 -8.65
N ALA A 46 -5.08 8.24 -8.14
CA ALA A 46 -4.61 7.59 -6.93
C ALA A 46 -5.46 8.00 -5.71
N GLU A 47 -5.66 9.31 -5.50
CA GLU A 47 -6.52 9.84 -4.42
C GLU A 47 -7.96 9.31 -4.52
N ALA A 48 -8.55 9.34 -5.71
CA ALA A 48 -9.90 8.83 -5.93
C ALA A 48 -10.00 7.30 -5.73
N GLY A 49 -8.95 6.56 -6.09
CA GLY A 49 -8.84 5.12 -5.86
C GLY A 49 -8.80 4.79 -4.37
N GLN A 50 -7.97 5.48 -3.59
CA GLN A 50 -7.90 5.34 -2.13
C GLN A 50 -9.26 5.62 -1.46
N ALA A 51 -9.90 6.75 -1.82
CA ALA A 51 -11.22 7.10 -1.29
C ALA A 51 -12.31 6.05 -1.64
N LYS A 52 -12.20 5.40 -2.80
CA LYS A 52 -13.10 4.29 -3.18
C LYS A 52 -12.81 3.02 -2.38
N ALA A 53 -11.55 2.73 -2.09
CA ALA A 53 -11.14 1.59 -1.27
C ALA A 53 -11.62 1.75 0.18
N ASP A 54 -11.43 2.93 0.78
CA ASP A 54 -11.85 3.23 2.15
C ASP A 54 -13.36 3.01 2.37
N LYS A 55 -14.20 3.39 1.38
CA LYS A 55 -15.65 3.13 1.42
C LYS A 55 -16.05 1.64 1.41
N LYS A 56 -15.09 0.76 1.10
CA LYS A 56 -15.30 -0.69 1.01
C LYS A 56 -14.63 -1.44 2.15
N ALA A 57 -13.89 -0.75 3.03
CA ALA A 57 -13.08 -1.36 4.08
C ALA A 57 -13.87 -2.33 4.99
N GLU A 58 -15.16 -2.05 5.22
CA GLU A 58 -16.03 -2.88 6.08
C GLU A 58 -16.70 -4.06 5.34
N ARG A 59 -16.48 -4.21 4.01
CA ARG A 59 -17.07 -5.32 3.27
C ARG A 59 -16.37 -6.63 3.57
N ALA A 60 -17.09 -7.75 3.45
CA ALA A 60 -16.50 -9.07 3.56
C ALA A 60 -15.64 -9.38 2.31
N ALA A 61 -14.44 -9.90 2.52
CA ALA A 61 -13.51 -10.36 1.49
C ALA A 61 -13.10 -11.80 1.84
N ASN A 62 -13.87 -12.78 1.31
CA ASN A 62 -13.71 -14.20 1.64
C ASN A 62 -13.13 -15.02 0.48
N GLU A 63 -12.99 -14.42 -0.70
CA GLU A 63 -12.28 -14.97 -1.84
C GLU A 63 -10.84 -14.42 -1.89
N GLY A 64 -10.00 -14.86 -2.82
CA GLY A 64 -8.65 -14.34 -2.95
C GLY A 64 -7.65 -15.38 -3.45
N LEU A 65 -6.36 -15.15 -3.16
CA LEU A 65 -5.27 -16.05 -3.50
C LEU A 65 -4.28 -16.19 -2.35
N VAL A 66 -3.73 -17.39 -2.25
CA VAL A 66 -2.46 -17.63 -1.55
C VAL A 66 -1.35 -17.65 -2.61
N GLY A 67 -0.51 -16.61 -2.60
CA GLY A 67 0.65 -16.51 -3.47
C GLY A 67 1.94 -16.91 -2.79
N SER A 68 2.93 -17.26 -3.60
CA SER A 68 4.27 -17.59 -3.10
C SER A 68 5.35 -16.84 -3.86
N TYR A 69 6.45 -16.56 -3.18
CA TYR A 69 7.67 -16.06 -3.78
C TYR A 69 8.87 -16.81 -3.20
N ILE A 70 9.68 -17.38 -4.07
CA ILE A 70 10.96 -17.99 -3.70
C ILE A 70 12.07 -17.13 -4.29
N HIS A 71 12.90 -16.57 -3.42
CA HIS A 71 14.02 -15.75 -3.85
C HIS A 71 15.09 -16.60 -4.55
N ALA A 72 15.81 -15.97 -5.49
CA ALA A 72 16.86 -16.65 -6.23
C ALA A 72 17.87 -17.34 -5.30
N GLY A 73 18.17 -18.61 -5.57
CA GLY A 73 18.99 -19.44 -4.70
C GLY A 73 18.24 -20.23 -3.65
N GLY A 74 16.90 -20.09 -3.53
CA GLY A 74 16.04 -20.95 -2.72
C GLY A 74 16.19 -20.82 -1.21
N LYS A 75 16.88 -19.77 -0.72
CA LYS A 75 17.13 -19.58 0.72
C LYS A 75 16.05 -18.78 1.43
N ILE A 76 15.21 -18.05 0.71
CA ILE A 76 14.10 -17.27 1.25
C ILE A 76 12.84 -17.67 0.51
N GLY A 77 11.79 -18.00 1.24
CA GLY A 77 10.47 -18.30 0.73
C GLY A 77 9.40 -17.54 1.49
N VAL A 78 8.40 -17.03 0.77
CA VAL A 78 7.25 -16.33 1.34
C VAL A 78 5.97 -16.93 0.81
N LEU A 79 4.98 -17.07 1.69
CA LEU A 79 3.57 -17.25 1.34
C LEU A 79 2.81 -16.02 1.82
N VAL A 80 1.89 -15.52 1.00
CA VAL A 80 1.01 -14.40 1.35
C VAL A 80 -0.43 -14.74 0.96
N GLU A 81 -1.38 -14.45 1.84
CA GLU A 81 -2.81 -14.53 1.58
C GLU A 81 -3.35 -13.11 1.39
N ILE A 82 -3.89 -12.85 0.20
CA ILE A 82 -4.58 -11.60 -0.13
C ILE A 82 -6.00 -11.92 -0.53
N ASN A 83 -6.95 -11.28 0.14
CA ASN A 83 -8.38 -11.52 -0.04
C ASN A 83 -9.04 -10.42 -0.88
N CYS A 84 -10.13 -10.79 -1.56
CA CYS A 84 -11.03 -9.93 -2.32
C CYS A 84 -12.48 -10.39 -2.15
N GLU A 85 -13.44 -9.64 -2.74
CA GLU A 85 -14.86 -9.95 -2.57
C GLU A 85 -15.29 -11.14 -3.44
N THR A 86 -14.74 -11.29 -4.68
CA THR A 86 -15.16 -12.32 -5.63
C THR A 86 -13.99 -13.07 -6.28
N ASP A 87 -14.27 -14.31 -6.73
CA ASP A 87 -13.32 -15.13 -7.49
C ASP A 87 -12.96 -14.53 -8.87
N PHE A 88 -13.80 -13.66 -9.43
CA PHE A 88 -13.50 -12.93 -10.66
C PHE A 88 -12.31 -11.99 -10.47
N VAL A 89 -12.27 -11.26 -9.37
CA VAL A 89 -11.14 -10.38 -9.03
C VAL A 89 -9.92 -11.21 -8.69
N ALA A 90 -10.07 -12.32 -7.96
CA ALA A 90 -8.95 -13.22 -7.67
C ALA A 90 -8.25 -13.76 -8.94
N ARG A 91 -8.99 -13.95 -10.04
CA ARG A 91 -8.45 -14.38 -11.35
C ARG A 91 -7.85 -13.26 -12.19
N ASN A 92 -8.08 -12.00 -11.82
CA ASN A 92 -7.57 -10.84 -12.55
C ASN A 92 -6.05 -10.75 -12.50
N GLU A 93 -5.39 -10.47 -13.63
CA GLU A 93 -3.92 -10.41 -13.70
C GLU A 93 -3.32 -9.34 -12.80
N ARG A 94 -3.99 -8.20 -12.64
CA ARG A 94 -3.55 -7.12 -11.75
C ARG A 94 -3.62 -7.52 -10.27
N PHE A 95 -4.63 -8.32 -9.88
CA PHE A 95 -4.69 -8.91 -8.55
C PHE A 95 -3.56 -9.91 -8.32
N LYS A 96 -3.30 -10.78 -9.29
CA LYS A 96 -2.18 -11.75 -9.23
C LYS A 96 -0.82 -11.06 -9.19
N GLU A 97 -0.67 -9.95 -9.90
CA GLU A 97 0.54 -9.12 -9.84
C GLU A 97 0.73 -8.53 -8.44
N LEU A 98 -0.33 -7.94 -7.85
CA LEU A 98 -0.29 -7.46 -6.47
C LEU A 98 0.15 -8.56 -5.50
N VAL A 99 -0.40 -9.78 -5.61
CA VAL A 99 -0.04 -10.92 -4.75
C VAL A 99 1.46 -11.24 -4.87
N ARG A 100 1.99 -11.31 -6.10
CA ARG A 100 3.43 -11.54 -6.34
C ARG A 100 4.30 -10.41 -5.78
N ASP A 101 3.88 -9.18 -5.96
CA ASP A 101 4.61 -7.99 -5.55
C ASP A 101 4.70 -7.86 -4.03
N VAL A 102 3.59 -8.13 -3.32
CA VAL A 102 3.59 -8.15 -1.85
C VAL A 102 4.46 -9.30 -1.33
N ALA A 103 4.37 -10.51 -1.91
CA ALA A 103 5.21 -11.63 -1.49
C ALA A 103 6.70 -11.34 -1.69
N MET A 104 7.07 -10.71 -2.80
CA MET A 104 8.44 -10.28 -3.08
C MET A 104 8.90 -9.19 -2.11
N HIS A 105 8.04 -8.21 -1.81
CA HIS A 105 8.33 -7.17 -0.83
C HIS A 105 8.60 -7.75 0.57
N VAL A 106 7.77 -8.69 1.03
CA VAL A 106 7.99 -9.40 2.31
C VAL A 106 9.34 -10.12 2.33
N ALA A 107 9.72 -10.76 1.22
CA ALA A 107 11.03 -11.41 1.12
C ALA A 107 12.19 -10.43 1.24
N ALA A 108 12.07 -9.24 0.66
CA ALA A 108 13.12 -8.22 0.64
C ALA A 108 13.21 -7.43 1.94
N MET A 109 12.08 -7.01 2.50
CA MET A 109 12.03 -6.04 3.61
C MET A 109 11.81 -6.69 4.97
N SER A 110 11.39 -7.98 5.01
CA SER A 110 11.22 -8.75 6.25
C SER A 110 10.37 -8.03 7.32
N PRO A 111 9.17 -7.54 7.01
CA PRO A 111 8.31 -6.94 8.03
C PRO A 111 7.99 -7.95 9.13
N GLN A 112 7.87 -7.48 10.38
CA GLN A 112 7.58 -8.32 11.52
C GLN A 112 6.07 -8.44 11.79
N TYR A 113 5.33 -7.41 11.43
CA TYR A 113 3.89 -7.29 11.66
C TYR A 113 3.16 -6.88 10.39
N LEU A 114 1.88 -7.18 10.32
CA LEU A 114 1.05 -6.80 9.17
C LEU A 114 0.78 -5.28 9.16
N ASP A 115 0.33 -4.76 10.29
CA ASP A 115 -0.11 -3.39 10.51
C ASP A 115 0.13 -3.00 11.98
N ARG A 116 -0.24 -1.78 12.37
CA ARG A 116 -0.09 -1.29 13.75
C ARG A 116 -0.95 -2.07 14.74
N GLU A 117 -2.14 -2.47 14.33
CA GLU A 117 -3.10 -3.19 15.16
C GLU A 117 -2.61 -4.59 15.49
N SER A 118 -1.80 -5.18 14.61
CA SER A 118 -1.20 -6.51 14.81
C SER A 118 0.02 -6.51 15.74
N VAL A 119 0.57 -5.33 16.09
CA VAL A 119 1.70 -5.22 17.02
C VAL A 119 1.21 -5.40 18.46
N PRO A 120 1.74 -6.38 19.23
CA PRO A 120 1.36 -6.54 20.62
C PRO A 120 1.62 -5.27 21.46
N ALA A 121 0.71 -4.95 22.37
CA ALA A 121 0.77 -3.73 23.16
C ALA A 121 2.06 -3.64 24.02
N ASP A 122 2.50 -4.76 24.58
CA ASP A 122 3.75 -4.86 25.33
C ASP A 122 4.99 -4.56 24.49
N VAL A 123 5.00 -4.94 23.21
CA VAL A 123 6.06 -4.58 22.26
C VAL A 123 6.06 -3.07 22.03
N VAL A 124 4.89 -2.46 21.76
CA VAL A 124 4.77 -1.01 21.55
C VAL A 124 5.24 -0.25 22.78
N ASP A 125 4.85 -0.69 23.98
CA ASP A 125 5.25 -0.05 25.23
C ASP A 125 6.76 -0.22 25.49
N GLY A 126 7.34 -1.37 25.20
CA GLY A 126 8.79 -1.59 25.23
C GLY A 126 9.54 -0.65 24.29
N VAL A 127 9.06 -0.51 23.05
CA VAL A 127 9.64 0.42 22.06
C VAL A 127 9.56 1.87 22.55
N LYS A 128 8.44 2.31 23.13
CA LYS A 128 8.32 3.66 23.69
C LYS A 128 9.35 3.92 24.77
N VAL A 129 9.52 2.98 25.71
CA VAL A 129 10.53 3.10 26.79
C VAL A 129 11.95 3.24 26.24
N GLU A 130 12.29 2.48 25.19
CA GLU A 130 13.61 2.61 24.56
C GLU A 130 13.75 3.94 23.79
N LEU A 131 12.70 4.38 23.11
CA LEU A 131 12.73 5.65 22.40
C LEU A 131 12.85 6.85 23.35
N GLU A 132 12.23 6.79 24.53
CA GLU A 132 12.35 7.84 25.57
C GLU A 132 13.81 8.09 25.97
N LYS A 133 14.62 7.03 26.09
CA LYS A 133 16.05 7.14 26.42
C LYS A 133 16.86 7.90 25.35
N THR A 134 16.33 8.00 24.15
CA THR A 134 16.98 8.66 23.00
C THR A 134 16.58 10.12 22.84
N VAL A 135 15.65 10.62 23.68
CA VAL A 135 15.21 12.02 23.60
C VAL A 135 16.21 12.91 24.36
N PRO A 136 16.68 14.01 23.77
CA PRO A 136 17.61 14.94 24.44
C PRO A 136 16.99 15.55 25.71
N ALA A 137 17.74 15.56 26.81
CA ALA A 137 17.33 16.17 28.06
C ALA A 137 17.04 17.68 27.93
N GLY A 138 16.14 18.20 28.83
CA GLY A 138 15.86 19.63 28.87
C GLY A 138 14.87 20.17 27.87
N LYS A 139 14.16 19.30 27.13
CA LYS A 139 13.09 19.70 26.23
C LYS A 139 11.77 19.88 26.97
N PRO A 140 10.90 20.83 26.56
CA PRO A 140 9.53 20.93 27.07
C PRO A 140 8.74 19.62 26.82
N PRO A 141 7.80 19.26 27.73
CA PRO A 141 7.02 18.01 27.60
C PRO A 141 6.33 17.83 26.23
N GLU A 142 5.71 18.87 25.69
CA GLU A 142 5.05 18.85 24.38
C GLU A 142 6.04 18.53 23.22
N VAL A 143 7.28 19.01 23.32
CA VAL A 143 8.32 18.73 22.34
C VAL A 143 8.80 17.29 22.46
N VAL A 144 8.92 16.78 23.68
CA VAL A 144 9.26 15.37 23.96
C VAL A 144 8.22 14.44 23.35
N GLU A 145 6.93 14.70 23.61
CA GLU A 145 5.82 13.91 23.07
C GLU A 145 5.82 13.90 21.53
N LYS A 146 6.02 15.03 20.89
CA LYS A 146 6.11 15.14 19.43
C LYS A 146 7.29 14.35 18.86
N ILE A 147 8.46 14.40 19.55
CA ILE A 147 9.63 13.64 19.13
C ILE A 147 9.36 12.13 19.24
N LEU A 148 8.78 11.69 20.37
CA LEU A 148 8.45 10.29 20.61
C LEU A 148 7.42 9.77 19.61
N SER A 149 6.37 10.52 19.35
CA SER A 149 5.37 10.17 18.34
C SER A 149 5.99 10.01 16.94
N GLY A 150 6.87 10.94 16.54
CA GLY A 150 7.59 10.86 15.27
C GLY A 150 8.50 9.62 15.18
N LYS A 151 9.25 9.32 16.26
CA LYS A 151 10.12 8.14 16.31
C LYS A 151 9.32 6.83 16.31
N LEU A 152 8.20 6.78 17.02
CA LEU A 152 7.32 5.62 17.04
C LEU A 152 6.68 5.38 15.68
N ASN A 153 6.24 6.43 14.99
CA ASN A 153 5.76 6.32 13.61
C ASN A 153 6.82 5.73 12.69
N LYS A 154 8.06 6.22 12.79
CA LYS A 154 9.16 5.66 11.99
C LYS A 154 9.43 4.19 12.31
N TRP A 155 9.30 3.79 13.58
CA TRP A 155 9.41 2.39 13.96
C TRP A 155 8.33 1.53 13.30
N PHE A 156 7.06 1.99 13.26
CA PHE A 156 5.99 1.30 12.54
C PHE A 156 6.28 1.21 11.04
N GLU A 157 6.72 2.29 10.40
CA GLU A 157 7.13 2.30 8.98
C GLU A 157 8.24 1.28 8.68
N GLU A 158 9.11 0.98 9.63
CA GLU A 158 10.19 -0.01 9.45
C GLU A 158 9.74 -1.45 9.71
N HIS A 159 8.74 -1.67 10.58
CA HIS A 159 8.40 -3.00 11.10
C HIS A 159 7.05 -3.54 10.64
N THR A 160 6.15 -2.71 10.11
CA THR A 160 4.82 -3.14 9.67
C THR A 160 4.69 -3.14 8.15
N LEU A 161 4.25 -4.27 7.58
CA LEU A 161 4.17 -4.48 6.13
C LEU A 161 3.42 -3.36 5.40
N LEU A 162 2.24 -2.99 5.91
CA LEU A 162 1.37 -2.04 5.19
C LEU A 162 1.91 -0.60 5.21
N GLU A 163 2.81 -0.26 6.15
CA GLU A 163 3.41 1.07 6.24
C GLU A 163 4.80 1.17 5.60
N GLN A 164 5.43 0.04 5.28
CA GLN A 164 6.71 0.07 4.57
C GLN A 164 6.59 0.69 3.18
N PRO A 165 7.54 1.55 2.77
CA PRO A 165 7.67 1.97 1.38
C PRO A 165 7.82 0.76 0.46
N PHE A 166 7.05 0.72 -0.63
CA PHE A 166 7.03 -0.45 -1.52
C PHE A 166 8.37 -0.60 -2.26
N VAL A 167 8.94 -1.79 -2.23
CA VAL A 167 10.31 -2.06 -2.73
C VAL A 167 10.54 -1.74 -4.22
N LYS A 168 9.50 -1.72 -5.05
CA LYS A 168 9.59 -1.35 -6.47
C LYS A 168 9.29 0.13 -6.73
N ASP A 169 8.64 0.81 -5.78
CA ASP A 169 8.20 2.20 -5.90
C ASP A 169 8.06 2.80 -4.51
N ASP A 170 9.13 3.43 -4.03
CA ASP A 170 9.22 4.00 -2.69
C ASP A 170 8.39 5.29 -2.48
N ALA A 171 7.77 5.79 -3.55
CA ALA A 171 6.83 6.92 -3.48
C ALA A 171 5.47 6.52 -2.87
N GLN A 172 5.19 5.23 -2.68
CA GLN A 172 3.98 4.71 -2.06
C GLN A 172 4.29 3.60 -1.07
N THR A 173 3.43 3.45 -0.06
CA THR A 173 3.49 2.32 0.86
C THR A 173 2.83 1.07 0.27
N VAL A 174 3.09 -0.11 0.86
CA VAL A 174 2.39 -1.35 0.49
C VAL A 174 0.88 -1.21 0.70
N GLY A 175 0.44 -0.55 1.79
CA GLY A 175 -0.97 -0.29 2.06
C GLY A 175 -1.62 0.59 0.99
N GLU A 176 -0.92 1.63 0.53
CA GLU A 176 -1.39 2.49 -0.57
C GLU A 176 -1.46 1.74 -1.90
N LEU A 177 -0.50 0.86 -2.20
CA LEU A 177 -0.55 -0.03 -3.36
C LEU A 177 -1.80 -0.93 -3.32
N VAL A 178 -2.07 -1.58 -2.18
CA VAL A 178 -3.27 -2.43 -1.99
C VAL A 178 -4.55 -1.62 -2.21
N LYS A 179 -4.66 -0.44 -1.61
CA LYS A 179 -5.81 0.46 -1.79
C LYS A 179 -5.97 0.94 -3.24
N SER A 180 -4.88 1.24 -3.91
CA SER A 180 -4.88 1.64 -5.33
C SER A 180 -5.47 0.53 -6.20
N VAL A 181 -5.00 -0.72 -6.02
CA VAL A 181 -5.50 -1.88 -6.77
C VAL A 181 -6.97 -2.16 -6.42
N SER A 182 -7.37 -2.05 -5.15
CA SER A 182 -8.77 -2.14 -4.70
C SER A 182 -9.67 -1.08 -5.38
N GLY A 183 -9.19 0.16 -5.47
CA GLY A 183 -9.88 1.25 -6.15
C GLY A 183 -10.10 0.99 -7.64
N VAL A 184 -9.09 0.41 -8.31
CA VAL A 184 -9.13 0.06 -9.74
C VAL A 184 -10.04 -1.11 -10.02
N LEU A 185 -9.91 -2.21 -9.24
CA LEU A 185 -10.70 -3.43 -9.45
C LEU A 185 -12.13 -3.32 -8.90
N GLY A 186 -12.38 -2.31 -8.08
CA GLY A 186 -13.72 -1.99 -7.61
C GLY A 186 -14.22 -2.87 -6.47
N GLU A 187 -13.36 -3.67 -5.84
CA GLU A 187 -13.65 -4.54 -4.70
C GLU A 187 -12.77 -4.21 -3.49
N LYS A 188 -13.20 -4.60 -2.30
CA LYS A 188 -12.31 -4.66 -1.15
C LYS A 188 -11.19 -5.64 -1.43
N ILE A 189 -9.95 -5.21 -1.20
CA ILE A 189 -8.76 -6.05 -1.24
C ILE A 189 -8.00 -5.82 0.06
N GLU A 190 -7.59 -6.90 0.72
CA GLU A 190 -6.82 -6.82 1.96
C GLU A 190 -5.73 -7.90 2.01
N VAL A 191 -4.58 -7.56 2.54
CA VAL A 191 -3.57 -8.54 2.93
C VAL A 191 -4.03 -9.17 4.23
N ARG A 192 -4.33 -10.47 4.21
CA ARG A 192 -4.84 -11.18 5.39
C ARG A 192 -3.72 -11.61 6.33
N ARG A 193 -2.67 -12.20 5.76
CA ARG A 193 -1.49 -12.69 6.49
C ARG A 193 -0.37 -13.08 5.53
N TYR A 194 0.81 -13.23 6.07
CA TYR A 194 1.97 -13.80 5.37
C TYR A 194 2.83 -14.62 6.32
N VAL A 195 3.71 -15.42 5.74
CA VAL A 195 4.79 -16.10 6.45
C VAL A 195 6.05 -16.08 5.59
N LYS A 196 7.18 -15.79 6.20
CA LYS A 196 8.51 -15.85 5.59
C LYS A 196 9.30 -16.98 6.23
N PHE A 197 9.99 -17.71 5.39
CA PHE A 197 11.02 -18.67 5.80
C PHE A 197 12.35 -18.21 5.21
N ALA A 198 13.37 -18.13 6.04
CA ALA A 198 14.74 -17.93 5.58
C ALA A 198 15.64 -19.00 6.17
N LEU A 199 16.51 -19.57 5.34
CA LEU A 199 17.39 -20.65 5.73
C LEU A 199 18.37 -20.18 6.83
N GLY A 200 18.27 -20.82 8.02
CA GLY A 200 19.11 -20.50 9.18
C GLY A 200 18.56 -19.40 10.09
N GLU A 201 17.35 -18.85 9.82
CA GLU A 201 16.58 -18.06 10.78
C GLU A 201 15.70 -19.02 11.63
N GLU A 202 15.62 -18.79 12.96
CA GLU A 202 14.71 -19.49 13.89
C GLU A 202 13.33 -18.82 13.93
#